data_3dfcb53a8c861c74cb7d06972e7768a1
#
_entry.id   3dfcb53a8c861c74cb7d06972e7768a1
#
_cell.length_a   1.000
_cell.length_b   1.000
_cell.length_c   1.000
_cell.angle_alpha   90.00
_cell.angle_beta   90.00
_cell.angle_gamma   90.00
#
_symmetry.space_group_name_H-M   'P 1'
#
loop_
_entity.id
_entity.type
_entity.pdbx_description
1 polymer ?
#
loop_
_entity_poly.entity_id
_entity_poly.type
_entity_poly.pdbx_seq_one_letter_code
_entity_poly.pdbx_strand_id
1 'polypeptide(L)'
;GELIVQELEQTLQIPVQLVATEDLSAVLDKTTSATVVTSRYFIGEVEAIAAPRAVRVIPLDIHDYAKELSTVKNLSKDSCIGIVSLSSGILRATEVILHGLRGDEILVMTSQPKDSYKLGAIVKRAQLIFCTDKTSYSAVQNAMQIAIEDIIRPPKLISCENYIGSKSINLLKRELGLG
;
A
#
# COMPACT_ATOMS: atom_id res chain seq x y z
N GLY A 1 5.66 2.56 5.49
CA GLY A 1 5.65 2.00 6.85
C GLY A 1 4.29 2.02 7.53
N GLU A 2 3.62 3.17 7.60
CA GLU A 2 2.36 3.32 8.34
C GLU A 2 1.24 2.39 7.86
N LEU A 3 1.12 2.15 6.57
CA LEU A 3 0.10 1.25 6.02
C LEU A 3 0.35 -0.21 6.39
N ILE A 4 1.61 -0.61 6.45
CA ILE A 4 1.99 -1.95 6.89
C ILE A 4 1.62 -2.13 8.36
N VAL A 5 1.86 -1.12 9.19
CA VAL A 5 1.45 -1.11 10.60
C VAL A 5 -0.06 -1.28 10.73
N GLN A 6 -0.83 -0.49 10.00
CA GLN A 6 -2.30 -0.58 10.01
C GLN A 6 -2.79 -1.97 9.58
N GLU A 7 -2.22 -2.52 8.51
CA GLU A 7 -2.58 -3.86 8.05
C GLU A 7 -2.25 -4.92 9.10
N LEU A 8 -1.09 -4.84 9.74
CA LEU A 8 -0.70 -5.76 10.80
C LEU A 8 -1.63 -5.65 12.01
N GLU A 9 -1.94 -4.44 12.48
CA GLU A 9 -2.84 -4.24 13.60
C GLU A 9 -4.24 -4.78 13.32
N GLN A 10 -4.77 -4.52 12.13
CA GLN A 10 -6.09 -5.00 11.74
C GLN A 10 -6.14 -6.53 11.59
N THR A 11 -5.09 -7.11 11.00
CA THR A 11 -5.05 -8.55 10.70
C THR A 11 -4.74 -9.38 11.94
N LEU A 12 -3.81 -8.90 12.79
CA LEU A 12 -3.34 -9.64 13.96
C LEU A 12 -4.10 -9.30 15.23
N GLN A 13 -4.83 -8.19 15.26
CA GLN A 13 -5.57 -7.70 16.42
C GLN A 13 -4.67 -7.45 17.65
N ILE A 14 -3.45 -6.98 17.40
CA ILE A 14 -2.46 -6.63 18.41
C ILE A 14 -1.87 -5.25 18.13
N PRO A 15 -1.36 -4.53 19.17
CA PRO A 15 -0.68 -3.26 18.96
C PRO A 15 0.61 -3.44 18.17
N VAL A 16 0.86 -2.55 17.22
CA VAL A 16 2.09 -2.53 16.42
C VAL A 16 2.66 -1.12 16.43
N GLN A 17 3.95 -1.00 16.73
CA GLN A 17 4.67 0.27 16.72
C GLN A 17 5.59 0.36 15.53
N LEU A 18 5.50 1.46 14.78
CA LEU A 18 6.44 1.77 13.72
C LEU A 18 7.71 2.40 14.33
N VAL A 19 8.87 1.83 14.00
CA VAL A 19 10.17 2.31 14.49
C VAL A 19 11.12 2.47 13.31
N ALA A 20 11.79 3.61 13.20
CA ALA A 20 12.84 3.80 12.22
C ALA A 20 14.07 2.94 12.58
N THR A 21 14.82 2.47 11.60
CA THR A 21 15.97 1.58 11.83
C THR A 21 17.01 2.24 12.74
N GLU A 22 17.26 3.54 12.57
CA GLU A 22 18.19 4.31 13.40
C GLU A 22 17.76 4.42 14.87
N ASP A 23 16.46 4.33 15.17
CA ASP A 23 15.92 4.40 16.53
C ASP A 23 15.71 3.02 17.17
N LEU A 24 15.84 1.94 16.39
CA LEU A 24 15.52 0.59 16.83
C LEU A 24 16.32 0.15 18.04
N SER A 25 17.62 0.43 18.05
CA SER A 25 18.52 0.12 19.17
C SER A 25 18.03 0.71 20.49
N ALA A 26 17.68 2.01 20.49
CA ALA A 26 17.19 2.72 21.67
C ALA A 26 15.83 2.18 22.15
N VAL A 27 14.95 1.85 21.22
CA VAL A 27 13.64 1.28 21.55
C VAL A 27 13.77 -0.11 22.18
N LEU A 28 14.62 -0.97 21.62
CA LEU A 28 14.85 -2.32 22.14
C LEU A 28 15.53 -2.31 23.52
N ASP A 29 16.42 -1.35 23.79
CA ASP A 29 17.07 -1.21 25.09
C ASP A 29 16.08 -0.86 26.21
N LYS A 30 14.95 -0.24 25.89
CA LYS A 30 13.89 0.15 26.82
C LYS A 30 12.76 -0.88 26.93
N THR A 31 12.78 -1.93 26.13
CA THR A 31 11.68 -2.88 26.03
C THR A 31 12.08 -4.22 26.63
N THR A 32 11.24 -4.76 27.53
CA THR A 32 11.50 -6.03 28.22
C THR A 32 11.18 -7.25 27.37
N SER A 33 10.22 -7.13 26.46
CA SER A 33 9.81 -8.21 25.56
C SER A 33 9.31 -7.60 24.26
N ALA A 34 9.94 -8.00 23.16
CA ALA A 34 9.53 -7.52 21.84
C ALA A 34 9.79 -8.58 20.78
N THR A 35 8.99 -8.53 19.73
CA THR A 35 9.23 -9.20 18.46
C THR A 35 9.33 -8.13 17.40
N VAL A 36 10.41 -8.15 16.62
CA VAL A 36 10.61 -7.19 15.52
C VAL A 36 10.16 -7.82 14.22
N VAL A 37 9.43 -7.05 13.46
CA VAL A 37 8.97 -7.45 12.12
C VAL A 37 9.57 -6.48 11.11
N THR A 38 10.17 -6.98 10.06
CA THR A 38 10.79 -6.17 9.01
C THR A 38 10.60 -6.81 7.64
N SER A 39 10.77 -6.01 6.59
CA SER A 39 10.80 -6.56 5.24
C SER A 39 12.09 -7.34 5.00
N ARG A 40 12.09 -8.26 4.04
CA ARG A 40 13.30 -9.03 3.67
C ARG A 40 14.45 -8.14 3.22
N TYR A 41 14.15 -6.97 2.68
CA TYR A 41 15.18 -6.05 2.21
C TYR A 41 16.06 -5.50 3.35
N PHE A 42 15.52 -5.38 4.55
CA PHE A 42 16.21 -4.81 5.70
C PHE A 42 16.59 -5.86 6.75
N ILE A 43 16.38 -7.15 6.47
CA ILE A 43 16.56 -8.21 7.46
C ILE A 43 17.98 -8.23 8.04
N GLY A 44 19.01 -8.09 7.21
CA GLY A 44 20.40 -8.12 7.66
C GLY A 44 20.75 -6.98 8.62
N GLU A 45 20.31 -5.77 8.29
CA GLU A 45 20.53 -4.58 9.12
C GLU A 45 19.78 -4.67 10.46
N VAL A 46 18.53 -5.10 10.42
CA VAL A 46 17.70 -5.25 11.61
C VAL A 46 18.21 -6.38 12.52
N GLU A 47 18.63 -7.50 11.96
CA GLU A 47 19.21 -8.61 12.73
C GLU A 47 20.50 -8.22 13.43
N ALA A 48 21.34 -7.40 12.78
CA ALA A 48 22.57 -6.91 13.39
C ALA A 48 22.30 -6.09 14.66
N ILE A 49 21.17 -5.37 14.71
CA ILE A 49 20.73 -4.60 15.88
C ILE A 49 20.07 -5.49 16.93
N ALA A 50 19.21 -6.42 16.49
CA ALA A 50 18.38 -7.24 17.38
C ALA A 50 19.13 -8.43 18.02
N ALA A 51 20.04 -9.06 17.29
CA ALA A 51 20.74 -10.26 17.75
C ALA A 51 21.50 -10.08 19.09
N PRO A 52 22.27 -9.00 19.31
CA PRO A 52 22.93 -8.78 20.60
C PRO A 52 21.97 -8.65 21.79
N ARG A 53 20.69 -8.36 21.51
CA ARG A 53 19.63 -8.16 22.51
C ARG A 53 18.73 -9.39 22.65
N ALA A 54 19.05 -10.49 21.97
CA ALA A 54 18.25 -11.72 21.93
C ALA A 54 16.79 -11.48 21.54
N VAL A 55 16.54 -10.50 20.68
CA VAL A 55 15.22 -10.17 20.15
C VAL A 55 14.98 -10.91 18.84
N ARG A 56 13.82 -11.57 18.75
CA ARG A 56 13.43 -12.29 17.54
C ARG A 56 13.03 -11.32 16.43
N VAL A 57 13.51 -11.59 15.22
CA VAL A 57 13.17 -10.83 14.01
C VAL A 57 12.44 -11.74 13.04
N ILE A 58 11.27 -11.30 12.57
CA ILE A 58 10.46 -12.04 11.59
C ILE A 58 10.44 -11.25 10.28
N PRO A 59 10.93 -11.84 9.19
CA PRO A 59 10.87 -11.20 7.88
C PRO A 59 9.47 -11.28 7.29
N LEU A 60 9.03 -10.21 6.62
CA LEU A 60 7.78 -10.16 5.86
C LEU A 60 8.07 -10.00 4.37
N ASP A 61 7.30 -10.71 3.58
CA ASP A 61 7.22 -10.46 2.14
C ASP A 61 6.15 -9.39 1.89
N ILE A 62 6.61 -8.22 1.45
CA ILE A 62 5.73 -7.12 1.08
C ILE A 62 5.36 -7.30 -0.38
N HIS A 63 4.09 -7.08 -0.68
CA HIS A 63 3.59 -7.20 -2.05
C HIS A 63 4.41 -6.34 -3.00
N ASP A 64 4.90 -6.98 -4.05
CA ASP A 64 5.64 -6.32 -5.11
C ASP A 64 4.64 -5.86 -6.19
N TYR A 65 4.47 -4.56 -6.33
CA TYR A 65 3.60 -3.97 -7.35
C TYR A 65 4.22 -3.95 -8.75
N ALA A 66 5.22 -4.80 -9.02
CA ALA A 66 5.89 -4.88 -10.32
C ALA A 66 4.91 -5.13 -11.47
N LYS A 67 3.87 -5.95 -11.25
CA LYS A 67 2.84 -6.23 -12.25
C LYS A 67 2.03 -4.98 -12.59
N GLU A 68 1.60 -4.22 -11.58
CA GLU A 68 0.86 -2.98 -11.75
C GLU A 68 1.72 -1.91 -12.43
N LEU A 69 2.97 -1.78 -12.01
CA LEU A 69 3.93 -0.87 -12.64
C LEU A 69 4.22 -1.25 -14.10
N SER A 70 4.33 -2.55 -14.39
CA SER A 70 4.50 -3.04 -15.77
C SER A 70 3.28 -2.69 -16.63
N THR A 71 2.07 -2.81 -16.09
CA THR A 71 0.85 -2.41 -16.79
C THR A 71 0.88 -0.93 -17.15
N VAL A 72 1.26 -0.07 -16.21
CA VAL A 72 1.38 1.37 -16.44
C VAL A 72 2.48 1.68 -17.46
N LYS A 73 3.61 0.99 -17.38
CA LYS A 73 4.73 1.16 -18.30
C LYS A 73 4.34 0.88 -19.75
N ASN A 74 3.41 -0.04 -19.97
CA ASN A 74 2.98 -0.47 -21.29
C ASN A 74 1.71 0.24 -21.80
N LEU A 75 1.16 1.20 -21.05
CA LEU A 75 0.01 1.98 -21.50
C LEU A 75 0.36 2.86 -22.69
N SER A 76 -0.63 3.06 -23.57
CA SER A 76 -0.49 3.97 -24.69
C SER A 76 -0.26 5.41 -24.22
N LYS A 77 0.46 6.18 -25.03
CA LYS A 77 0.60 7.62 -24.79
C LYS A 77 -0.77 8.28 -24.71
N ASP A 78 -0.90 9.31 -23.89
CA ASP A 78 -2.13 10.05 -23.60
C ASP A 78 -3.19 9.25 -22.81
N SER A 79 -2.82 8.09 -22.27
CA SER A 79 -3.68 7.36 -21.34
C SER A 79 -3.84 8.12 -20.02
N CYS A 80 -5.00 7.93 -19.39
CA CYS A 80 -5.31 8.50 -18.08
C CYS A 80 -5.49 7.37 -17.06
N ILE A 81 -4.83 7.49 -15.92
CA ILE A 81 -4.99 6.57 -14.80
C ILE A 81 -5.42 7.33 -13.55
N GLY A 82 -6.22 6.66 -12.73
CA GLY A 82 -6.67 7.16 -11.44
C GLY A 82 -6.07 6.36 -10.30
N ILE A 83 -5.80 7.02 -9.20
CA ILE A 83 -5.37 6.40 -7.96
C ILE A 83 -6.23 6.94 -6.84
N VAL A 84 -6.89 6.05 -6.12
CA VAL A 84 -7.76 6.41 -5.01
C VAL A 84 -7.26 5.71 -3.74
N SER A 85 -7.01 6.49 -2.71
CA SER A 85 -6.47 6.00 -1.45
C SER A 85 -6.94 6.86 -0.29
N LEU A 86 -7.14 6.21 0.86
CA LEU A 86 -7.31 6.91 2.15
C LEU A 86 -6.05 7.66 2.57
N SER A 87 -4.89 7.21 2.11
CA SER A 87 -3.60 7.78 2.48
C SER A 87 -3.13 8.83 1.48
N SER A 88 -3.06 10.09 1.93
CA SER A 88 -2.48 11.18 1.13
C SER A 88 -1.00 10.96 0.84
N GLY A 89 -0.28 10.28 1.73
CA GLY A 89 1.13 9.93 1.54
C GLY A 89 1.32 8.95 0.38
N ILE A 90 0.46 7.94 0.26
CA ILE A 90 0.47 7.00 -0.88
C ILE A 90 0.18 7.74 -2.19
N LEU A 91 -0.83 8.61 -2.19
CA LEU A 91 -1.18 9.36 -3.39
C LEU A 91 0.00 10.17 -3.91
N ARG A 92 0.72 10.87 -3.03
CA ARG A 92 1.91 11.64 -3.40
C ARG A 92 3.07 10.77 -3.86
N ALA A 93 3.36 9.70 -3.13
CA ALA A 93 4.44 8.78 -3.51
C ALA A 93 4.18 8.13 -4.87
N THR A 94 2.95 7.73 -5.13
CA THR A 94 2.57 7.11 -6.39
C THR A 94 2.65 8.10 -7.55
N GLU A 95 2.23 9.34 -7.37
CA GLU A 95 2.41 10.38 -8.39
C GLU A 95 3.86 10.55 -8.78
N VAL A 96 4.75 10.63 -7.80
CA VAL A 96 6.20 10.76 -8.03
C VAL A 96 6.75 9.57 -8.81
N ILE A 97 6.39 8.36 -8.40
CA ILE A 97 6.84 7.13 -9.06
C ILE A 97 6.35 7.06 -10.51
N LEU A 98 5.08 7.33 -10.74
CA LEU A 98 4.49 7.24 -12.07
C LEU A 98 4.98 8.36 -12.99
N HIS A 99 5.20 9.55 -12.45
CA HIS A 99 5.81 10.65 -13.21
C HIS A 99 7.24 10.31 -13.61
N GLY A 100 8.03 9.71 -12.72
CA GLY A 100 9.37 9.22 -13.03
C GLY A 100 9.37 8.12 -14.09
N LEU A 101 8.33 7.29 -14.14
CA LEU A 101 8.22 6.18 -15.07
C LEU A 101 7.80 6.62 -16.48
N ARG A 102 6.84 7.53 -16.60
CA ARG A 102 6.21 7.89 -17.86
C ARG A 102 6.24 9.39 -18.19
N GLY A 103 6.65 10.23 -17.24
CA GLY A 103 6.64 11.69 -17.42
C GLY A 103 5.26 12.23 -17.79
N ASP A 104 5.20 13.10 -18.80
CA ASP A 104 3.96 13.72 -19.26
C ASP A 104 3.21 12.88 -20.31
N GLU A 105 3.68 11.67 -20.62
CA GLU A 105 3.04 10.80 -21.61
C GLU A 105 1.70 10.24 -21.13
N ILE A 106 1.49 10.15 -19.82
CA ILE A 106 0.23 9.74 -19.21
C ILE A 106 -0.25 10.79 -18.22
N LEU A 107 -1.57 10.89 -18.06
CA LEU A 107 -2.20 11.71 -17.05
C LEU A 107 -2.48 10.86 -15.82
N VAL A 108 -1.99 11.30 -14.66
CA VAL A 108 -2.26 10.66 -13.36
C VAL A 108 -3.21 11.55 -12.57
N MET A 109 -4.36 11.03 -12.20
CA MET A 109 -5.34 11.69 -11.35
C MET A 109 -5.43 10.98 -10.01
N THR A 110 -5.39 11.72 -8.92
CA THR A 110 -5.44 11.16 -7.56
C THR A 110 -6.61 11.73 -6.79
N SER A 111 -7.16 10.93 -5.89
CA SER A 111 -8.22 11.37 -4.99
C SER A 111 -8.26 10.53 -3.71
N GLN A 112 -8.70 11.15 -2.64
CA GLN A 112 -9.20 10.43 -1.48
C GLN A 112 -10.67 10.00 -1.72
N PRO A 113 -11.15 8.94 -1.06
CA PRO A 113 -12.52 8.44 -1.30
C PRO A 113 -13.63 9.41 -0.88
N LYS A 114 -13.32 10.40 -0.06
CA LYS A 114 -14.29 11.43 0.38
C LYS A 114 -14.54 12.53 -0.65
N ASP A 115 -13.65 12.71 -1.61
CA ASP A 115 -13.73 13.79 -2.58
C ASP A 115 -14.58 13.39 -3.78
N SER A 116 -15.89 13.58 -3.68
CA SER A 116 -16.85 13.18 -4.71
C SER A 116 -16.62 13.87 -6.04
N TYR A 117 -16.16 15.11 -6.05
CA TYR A 117 -15.87 15.86 -7.26
C TYR A 117 -14.71 15.24 -8.04
N LYS A 118 -13.59 14.98 -7.35
CA LYS A 118 -12.42 14.33 -7.96
C LYS A 118 -12.72 12.92 -8.41
N LEU A 119 -13.47 12.14 -7.62
CA LEU A 119 -13.89 10.80 -8.01
C LEU A 119 -14.72 10.82 -9.29
N GLY A 120 -15.67 11.75 -9.38
CA GLY A 120 -16.48 11.92 -10.60
C GLY A 120 -15.63 12.21 -11.83
N ALA A 121 -14.62 13.06 -11.71
CA ALA A 121 -13.68 13.35 -12.79
C ALA A 121 -12.86 12.12 -13.18
N ILE A 122 -12.35 11.37 -12.19
CA ILE A 122 -11.54 10.17 -12.42
C ILE A 122 -12.33 9.08 -13.16
N VAL A 123 -13.54 8.75 -12.71
CA VAL A 123 -14.33 7.67 -13.31
C VAL A 123 -14.77 7.98 -14.74
N LYS A 124 -14.85 9.25 -15.13
CA LYS A 124 -15.21 9.67 -16.49
C LYS A 124 -14.02 9.66 -17.45
N ARG A 125 -12.79 9.77 -16.96
CA ARG A 125 -11.60 9.95 -17.81
C ARG A 125 -10.61 8.79 -17.77
N ALA A 126 -10.45 8.12 -16.63
CA ALA A 126 -9.42 7.13 -16.45
C ALA A 126 -9.75 5.81 -17.17
N GLN A 127 -8.75 5.18 -17.78
CA GLN A 127 -8.83 3.82 -18.31
C GLN A 127 -8.61 2.78 -17.22
N LEU A 128 -7.72 3.09 -16.27
CA LEU A 128 -7.41 2.24 -15.11
C LEU A 128 -7.57 3.07 -13.83
N ILE A 129 -8.10 2.45 -12.78
CA ILE A 129 -8.18 3.05 -11.45
C ILE A 129 -7.61 2.05 -10.45
N PHE A 130 -6.53 2.45 -9.76
CA PHE A 130 -5.94 1.68 -8.69
C PHE A 130 -6.52 2.12 -7.35
N CYS A 131 -7.07 1.17 -6.60
CA CYS A 131 -7.64 1.40 -5.27
C CYS A 131 -6.80 0.67 -4.23
N THR A 132 -6.30 1.39 -3.24
CA THR A 132 -5.36 0.84 -2.24
C THR A 132 -6.03 0.25 -1.01
N ASP A 133 -7.33 0.40 -0.89
CA ASP A 133 -8.12 -0.06 0.26
C ASP A 133 -9.58 -0.29 -0.15
N LYS A 134 -10.33 -0.99 0.71
CA LYS A 134 -11.74 -1.33 0.44
C LYS A 134 -12.65 -0.11 0.39
N THR A 135 -12.39 0.88 1.23
CA THR A 135 -13.16 2.13 1.25
C THR A 135 -13.03 2.87 -0.07
N SER A 136 -11.80 2.97 -0.58
CA SER A 136 -11.52 3.59 -1.88
C SER A 136 -12.17 2.82 -3.03
N TYR A 137 -12.08 1.50 -3.02
CA TYR A 137 -12.71 0.64 -4.03
C TYR A 137 -14.23 0.83 -4.08
N SER A 138 -14.88 0.81 -2.91
CA SER A 138 -16.33 1.03 -2.80
C SER A 138 -16.74 2.43 -3.24
N ALA A 139 -15.95 3.45 -2.88
CA ALA A 139 -16.22 4.82 -3.29
C ALA A 139 -16.14 5.00 -4.81
N VAL A 140 -15.17 4.36 -5.46
CA VAL A 140 -15.05 4.37 -6.92
C VAL A 140 -16.23 3.66 -7.58
N GLN A 141 -16.64 2.50 -7.06
CA GLN A 141 -17.81 1.79 -7.58
C GLN A 141 -19.08 2.66 -7.48
N ASN A 142 -19.30 3.34 -6.35
CA ASN A 142 -20.42 4.25 -6.18
C ASN A 142 -20.35 5.43 -7.15
N ALA A 143 -19.18 6.02 -7.34
CA ALA A 143 -18.98 7.12 -8.28
C ALA A 143 -19.27 6.68 -9.72
N MET A 144 -18.90 5.45 -10.09
CA MET A 144 -19.22 4.88 -11.41
C MET A 144 -20.73 4.70 -11.60
N GLN A 145 -21.46 4.26 -10.57
CA GLN A 145 -22.91 4.13 -10.62
C GLN A 145 -23.60 5.49 -10.80
N ILE A 146 -23.15 6.50 -10.08
CA ILE A 146 -23.71 7.86 -10.19
C ILE A 146 -23.48 8.44 -11.59
N ALA A 147 -22.30 8.21 -12.16
CA ALA A 147 -21.89 8.77 -13.45
C ALA A 147 -22.14 7.83 -14.65
N ILE A 148 -22.90 6.77 -14.47
CA ILE A 148 -23.02 5.66 -15.46
C ILE A 148 -23.45 6.15 -16.84
N GLU A 149 -24.32 7.15 -16.92
CA GLU A 149 -24.78 7.72 -18.19
C GLU A 149 -23.71 8.56 -18.90
N ASP A 150 -22.75 9.07 -18.15
CA ASP A 150 -21.66 9.93 -18.65
C ASP A 150 -20.39 9.14 -18.99
N ILE A 151 -20.33 7.86 -18.64
CA ILE A 151 -19.18 7.01 -18.90
C ILE A 151 -19.33 6.31 -20.24
N ILE A 152 -18.46 6.67 -21.19
CA ILE A 152 -18.43 6.06 -22.52
C ILE A 152 -17.74 4.70 -22.45
N ARG A 153 -16.60 4.63 -21.75
CA ARG A 153 -15.84 3.38 -21.53
C ARG A 153 -15.61 3.21 -20.04
N PRO A 154 -16.16 2.17 -19.42
CA PRO A 154 -15.95 1.94 -17.99
C PRO A 154 -14.46 1.73 -17.70
N PRO A 155 -13.90 2.39 -16.69
CA PRO A 155 -12.53 2.14 -16.27
C PRO A 155 -12.39 0.74 -15.70
N LYS A 156 -11.21 0.15 -15.85
CA LYS A 156 -10.85 -1.09 -15.16
C LYS A 156 -10.38 -0.75 -13.73
N LEU A 157 -11.03 -1.35 -12.74
CA LEU A 157 -10.64 -1.20 -11.35
C LEU A 157 -9.64 -2.28 -10.95
N ILE A 158 -8.55 -1.86 -10.32
CA ILE A 158 -7.51 -2.75 -9.80
C ILE A 158 -7.40 -2.53 -8.31
N SER A 159 -7.62 -3.59 -7.54
CA SER A 159 -7.47 -3.54 -6.09
C SER A 159 -6.01 -3.87 -5.70
N CYS A 160 -5.43 -3.02 -4.85
CA CYS A 160 -4.07 -3.15 -4.33
C CYS A 160 -4.09 -3.19 -2.80
N GLU A 161 -5.04 -3.94 -2.22
CA GLU A 161 -5.33 -3.89 -0.79
C GLU A 161 -4.29 -4.59 0.10
N ASN A 162 -3.62 -5.60 -0.41
CA ASN A 162 -2.76 -6.46 0.40
C ASN A 162 -1.28 -6.11 0.22
N TYR A 163 -0.73 -5.35 1.15
CA TYR A 163 0.70 -5.00 1.17
C TYR A 163 1.57 -6.14 1.66
N ILE A 164 1.01 -7.04 2.48
CA ILE A 164 1.73 -8.16 3.07
C ILE A 164 1.19 -9.46 2.48
N GLY A 165 2.08 -10.32 1.98
CA GLY A 165 1.69 -11.61 1.41
C GLY A 165 0.99 -12.50 2.45
N SER A 166 -0.02 -13.27 2.01
CA SER A 166 -0.78 -14.16 2.89
C SER A 166 0.09 -15.21 3.60
N LYS A 167 1.14 -15.69 2.94
CA LYS A 167 2.10 -16.62 3.55
C LYS A 167 2.84 -15.99 4.71
N SER A 168 3.23 -14.73 4.57
CA SER A 168 3.89 -13.98 5.65
C SER A 168 2.95 -13.72 6.82
N ILE A 169 1.69 -13.41 6.58
CA ILE A 169 0.67 -13.27 7.63
C ILE A 169 0.48 -14.58 8.38
N ASN A 170 0.35 -15.70 7.69
CA ASN A 170 0.19 -17.01 8.31
C ASN A 170 1.41 -17.41 9.14
N LEU A 171 2.61 -17.16 8.63
CA LEU A 171 3.85 -17.38 9.37
C LEU A 171 3.87 -16.55 10.65
N LEU A 172 3.55 -15.27 10.54
CA LEU A 172 3.58 -14.34 11.66
C LEU A 172 2.55 -14.74 12.74
N LYS A 173 1.35 -15.12 12.37
CA LYS A 173 0.35 -15.65 13.30
C LYS A 173 0.84 -16.88 14.05
N ARG A 174 1.45 -17.81 13.33
CA ARG A 174 2.02 -19.03 13.93
C ARG A 174 3.15 -18.70 14.90
N GLU A 175 4.10 -17.86 14.49
CA GLU A 175 5.25 -17.46 15.31
C GLU A 175 4.86 -16.67 16.56
N LEU A 176 3.77 -15.92 16.49
CA LEU A 176 3.24 -15.17 17.63
C LEU A 176 2.21 -15.95 18.46
N GLY A 177 1.89 -17.18 18.06
CA GLY A 177 0.91 -17.99 18.78
C GLY A 177 -0.53 -17.48 18.65
N LEU A 178 -0.85 -16.75 17.59
CA LEU A 178 -2.18 -16.19 17.35
C LEU A 178 -3.12 -17.13 16.57
N GLY A 179 -2.68 -18.32 16.34
CA GLY A 179 -3.41 -19.45 15.83
C GLY A 179 -4.33 -19.30 14.74
#